data_8e4192f343d407ea6695ccdcc910d3b8
#
_entry.id   8e4192f343d407ea6695ccdcc910d3b8
#
_cell.length_a   1.000
_cell.length_b   1.000
_cell.length_c   1.000
_cell.angle_alpha   90.00
_cell.angle_beta   90.00
_cell.angle_gamma   90.00
#
_symmetry.space_group_name_H-M   'P 1'
#
loop_
_entity.id
_entity.type
_entity.pdbx_description
1 polymer ?
#
loop_
_entity_poly.entity_id
_entity_poly.type
_entity_poly.pdbx_seq_one_letter_code
_entity_poly.pdbx_strand_id
1 'polypeptide(L)'
;CQSVEQVLAEYHKANPLHAGMKVAALRQKALRGAELKEADAILTAMLRGGTVTAIADRCALPDFRVVLTKRQTALRQKLLDSYRKSGREVPFVDDLYASFPTNERDDCKKVLENLVSCGELVMLTPQLFYHKDVYEAVCALTRDFFESHPAFTLAEYRDLLGTSRKYALAILEFFDKTKVTKMVGDHREVIGSL
;
A
#
# COMPACT_ATOMS: atom_id res chain seq x y z
N CYS A 1 2.39 17.64 24.62
CA CYS A 1 2.29 17.02 23.29
C CYS A 1 3.69 16.74 22.78
N GLN A 2 3.93 15.53 22.25
CA GLN A 2 5.17 15.24 21.53
C GLN A 2 5.11 15.98 20.19
N SER A 3 6.24 16.56 19.74
CA SER A 3 6.31 17.17 18.41
C SER A 3 6.22 16.11 17.31
N VAL A 4 5.84 16.51 16.10
CA VAL A 4 5.81 15.62 14.94
C VAL A 4 7.17 14.96 14.72
N GLU A 5 8.26 15.72 14.88
CA GLU A 5 9.63 15.24 14.72
C GLU A 5 10.01 14.19 15.78
N GLN A 6 9.61 14.38 17.05
CA GLN A 6 9.84 13.38 18.10
C GLN A 6 9.11 12.07 17.80
N VAL A 7 7.84 12.15 17.38
CA VAL A 7 7.05 10.98 17.02
C VAL A 7 7.67 10.24 15.84
N LEU A 8 8.17 10.96 14.82
CA LEU A 8 8.86 10.37 13.69
C LEU A 8 10.21 9.76 14.08
N ALA A 9 10.99 10.41 14.93
CA ALA A 9 12.27 9.88 15.40
C ALA A 9 12.09 8.55 16.17
N GLU A 10 11.11 8.50 17.07
CA GLU A 10 10.76 7.26 17.79
C GLU A 10 10.29 6.16 16.84
N TYR A 11 9.46 6.54 15.84
CA TYR A 11 8.97 5.60 14.83
C TYR A 11 10.11 5.01 14.01
N HIS A 12 11.04 5.83 13.53
CA HIS A 12 12.19 5.38 12.73
C HIS A 12 13.11 4.45 13.52
N LYS A 13 13.32 4.75 14.80
CA LYS A 13 14.09 3.86 15.69
C LYS A 13 13.42 2.49 15.86
N ALA A 14 12.11 2.46 15.99
CA ALA A 14 11.35 1.22 16.14
C ALA A 14 11.16 0.46 14.81
N ASN A 15 11.17 1.17 13.68
CA ASN A 15 10.86 0.63 12.34
C ASN A 15 11.93 1.05 11.31
N PRO A 16 13.19 0.61 11.45
CA PRO A 16 14.30 1.12 10.65
C PRO A 16 14.20 0.80 9.14
N LEU A 17 13.39 -0.18 8.76
CA LEU A 17 13.18 -0.56 7.37
C LEU A 17 11.91 0.04 6.75
N HIS A 18 11.08 0.77 7.50
CA HIS A 18 9.93 1.48 6.94
C HIS A 18 10.37 2.83 6.38
N ALA A 19 9.91 3.19 5.19
CA ALA A 19 10.23 4.47 4.55
C ALA A 19 9.72 5.70 5.35
N GLY A 20 8.72 5.50 6.20
CA GLY A 20 8.13 6.53 7.04
C GLY A 20 6.89 6.05 7.79
N MET A 21 6.33 6.90 8.63
CA MET A 21 5.09 6.66 9.35
C MET A 21 3.89 7.07 8.49
N LYS A 22 2.82 6.27 8.47
CA LYS A 22 1.57 6.64 7.76
C LYS A 22 1.03 7.97 8.26
N VAL A 23 0.64 8.85 7.33
CA VAL A 23 0.09 10.18 7.64
C VAL A 23 -1.07 10.10 8.62
N ALA A 24 -2.00 9.16 8.43
CA ALA A 24 -3.14 8.97 9.34
C ALA A 24 -2.70 8.62 10.78
N ALA A 25 -1.69 7.75 10.94
CA ALA A 25 -1.16 7.37 12.24
C ALA A 25 -0.35 8.52 12.88
N LEU A 26 0.37 9.31 12.07
CA LEU A 26 1.10 10.48 12.53
C LEU A 26 0.14 11.55 13.08
N ARG A 27 -0.97 11.82 12.38
CA ARG A 27 -2.01 12.72 12.89
C ARG A 27 -2.55 12.28 14.24
N GLN A 28 -2.92 11.01 14.36
CA GLN A 28 -3.45 10.46 15.61
C GLN A 28 -2.43 10.54 16.77
N LYS A 29 -1.15 10.40 16.49
CA LYS A 29 -0.12 10.32 17.53
C LYS A 29 0.45 11.69 17.92
N ALA A 30 0.76 12.53 16.93
CA ALA A 30 1.43 13.83 17.16
C ALA A 30 0.44 14.99 17.23
N LEU A 31 -0.69 14.94 16.54
CA LEU A 31 -1.64 16.06 16.40
C LEU A 31 -3.00 15.74 17.05
N ARG A 32 -2.96 15.06 18.19
CA ARG A 32 -4.17 14.72 18.97
C ARG A 32 -4.91 16.00 19.38
N GLY A 33 -6.19 16.07 19.00
CA GLY A 33 -7.05 17.20 19.34
C GLY A 33 -7.11 18.31 18.29
N ALA A 34 -6.27 18.25 17.25
CA ALA A 34 -6.44 19.13 16.09
C ALA A 34 -7.53 18.56 15.15
N GLU A 35 -8.34 19.45 14.58
CA GLU A 35 -9.27 19.06 13.52
C GLU A 35 -8.49 18.57 12.29
N LEU A 36 -9.14 17.73 11.47
CA LEU A 36 -8.49 17.12 10.29
C LEU A 36 -7.86 18.17 9.37
N LYS A 37 -8.58 19.27 9.11
CA LYS A 37 -8.09 20.38 8.27
C LYS A 37 -6.87 21.07 8.87
N GLU A 38 -6.84 21.26 10.17
CA GLU A 38 -5.70 21.88 10.88
C GLU A 38 -4.48 20.97 10.87
N ALA A 39 -4.69 19.66 11.14
CA ALA A 39 -3.63 18.67 11.08
C ALA A 39 -3.00 18.59 9.67
N ASP A 40 -3.82 18.65 8.63
CA ASP A 40 -3.36 18.67 7.23
C ASP A 40 -2.60 19.96 6.90
N ALA A 41 -3.06 21.11 7.37
CA ALA A 41 -2.38 22.38 7.18
C ALA A 41 -0.99 22.38 7.85
N ILE A 42 -0.89 21.86 9.07
CA ILE A 42 0.38 21.73 9.81
C ILE A 42 1.36 20.82 9.03
N LEU A 43 0.94 19.63 8.63
CA LEU A 43 1.79 18.69 7.90
C LEU A 43 2.20 19.26 6.53
N THR A 44 1.31 19.96 5.84
CA THR A 44 1.60 20.64 4.58
C THR A 44 2.65 21.73 4.77
N ALA A 45 2.55 22.52 5.85
CA ALA A 45 3.54 23.54 6.16
C ALA A 45 4.92 22.92 6.47
N MET A 46 4.96 21.83 7.24
CA MET A 46 6.19 21.10 7.55
C MET A 46 6.83 20.46 6.30
N LEU A 47 6.05 19.95 5.37
CA LEU A 47 6.53 19.44 4.08
C LEU A 47 7.15 20.56 3.24
N ARG A 48 6.48 21.72 3.15
CA ARG A 48 6.99 22.90 2.43
C ARG A 48 8.25 23.47 3.07
N GLY A 49 8.33 23.45 4.40
CA GLY A 49 9.48 23.89 5.17
C GLY A 49 10.64 22.89 5.19
N GLY A 50 10.47 21.69 4.61
CA GLY A 50 11.51 20.67 4.57
C GLY A 50 11.82 20.00 5.91
N THR A 51 11.01 20.24 6.96
CA THR A 51 11.17 19.60 8.27
C THR A 51 10.67 18.16 8.30
N VAL A 52 9.84 17.78 7.33
CA VAL A 52 9.46 16.40 7.03
C VAL A 52 9.48 16.17 5.52
N THR A 53 9.60 14.90 5.11
CA THR A 53 9.49 14.46 3.72
C THR A 53 8.32 13.51 3.56
N ALA A 54 7.74 13.44 2.36
CA ALA A 54 6.66 12.51 2.05
C ALA A 54 7.13 11.43 1.05
N ILE A 55 6.76 10.17 1.33
CA ILE A 55 6.98 9.02 0.46
C ILE A 55 5.66 8.24 0.43
N ALA A 56 4.97 8.23 -0.70
CA ALA A 56 3.62 7.68 -0.84
C ALA A 56 2.65 8.27 0.23
N ASP A 57 1.99 7.44 1.03
CA ASP A 57 1.07 7.84 2.11
C ASP A 57 1.77 8.06 3.46
N ARG A 58 3.11 8.27 3.46
CA ARG A 58 3.94 8.32 4.67
C ARG A 58 4.75 9.59 4.78
N CYS A 59 5.08 9.95 6.03
CA CYS A 59 6.01 11.02 6.37
C CYS A 59 7.25 10.46 7.07
N ALA A 60 8.40 11.07 6.78
CA ALA A 60 9.69 10.75 7.39
C ALA A 60 10.47 12.04 7.74
N LEU A 61 11.45 11.92 8.63
CA LEU A 61 12.45 12.98 8.83
C LEU A 61 13.34 13.10 7.59
N PRO A 62 13.79 14.31 7.22
CA PRO A 62 14.56 14.55 6.00
C PRO A 62 15.86 13.74 5.91
N ASP A 63 16.52 13.53 7.05
CA ASP A 63 17.79 12.81 7.13
C ASP A 63 17.63 11.29 7.32
N PHE A 64 16.40 10.81 7.51
CA PHE A 64 16.18 9.41 7.68
C PHE A 64 16.37 8.66 6.36
N ARG A 65 17.12 7.58 6.41
CA ARG A 65 17.33 6.67 5.27
C ARG A 65 17.20 5.23 5.73
N VAL A 66 16.46 4.47 4.96
CA VAL A 66 16.40 3.02 5.13
C VAL A 66 17.71 2.39 4.68
N VAL A 67 18.36 1.63 5.54
CA VAL A 67 19.60 0.91 5.23
C VAL A 67 19.30 -0.58 5.22
N LEU A 68 19.39 -1.19 4.06
CA LEU A 68 19.25 -2.63 3.86
C LEU A 68 20.62 -3.30 3.89
N THR A 69 20.70 -4.48 4.47
CA THR A 69 21.88 -5.35 4.32
C THR A 69 22.02 -5.83 2.87
N LYS A 70 23.19 -6.30 2.46
CA LYS A 70 23.40 -6.86 1.12
C LYS A 70 22.42 -8.01 0.81
N ARG A 71 22.14 -8.86 1.80
CA ARG A 71 21.17 -9.95 1.69
C ARG A 71 19.75 -9.43 1.48
N GLN A 72 19.33 -8.44 2.28
CA GLN A 72 18.01 -7.83 2.16
C GLN A 72 17.84 -7.07 0.83
N THR A 73 18.89 -6.42 0.33
CA THR A 73 18.89 -5.77 -0.98
C THR A 73 18.69 -6.77 -2.12
N ALA A 74 19.40 -7.90 -2.09
CA ALA A 74 19.24 -8.98 -3.07
C ALA A 74 17.83 -9.60 -3.00
N LEU A 75 17.32 -9.83 -1.78
CA LEU A 75 15.98 -10.36 -1.55
C LEU A 75 14.90 -9.38 -2.05
N ARG A 76 15.08 -8.09 -1.80
CA ARG A 76 14.18 -7.03 -2.26
C ARG A 76 14.05 -7.05 -3.79
N GLN A 77 15.17 -7.12 -4.51
CA GLN A 77 15.14 -7.19 -5.96
C GLN A 77 14.42 -8.45 -6.45
N LYS A 78 14.76 -9.60 -5.86
CA LYS A 78 14.12 -10.89 -6.19
C LYS A 78 12.59 -10.85 -5.98
N LEU A 79 12.12 -10.24 -4.90
CA LEU A 79 10.68 -10.08 -4.62
C LEU A 79 10.02 -9.18 -5.65
N LEU A 80 10.59 -8.00 -5.94
CA LEU A 80 10.05 -7.08 -6.94
C LEU A 80 9.92 -7.73 -8.32
N ASP A 81 10.97 -8.41 -8.79
CA ASP A 81 10.97 -9.10 -10.08
C ASP A 81 9.92 -10.21 -10.11
N SER A 82 9.78 -10.95 -9.00
CA SER A 82 8.75 -11.99 -8.87
C SER A 82 7.34 -11.41 -8.94
N TYR A 83 7.05 -10.36 -8.18
CA TYR A 83 5.73 -9.70 -8.18
C TYR A 83 5.40 -9.08 -9.54
N ARG A 84 6.37 -8.43 -10.19
CA ARG A 84 6.19 -7.88 -11.54
C ARG A 84 5.90 -8.97 -12.56
N LYS A 85 6.66 -10.07 -12.53
CA LYS A 85 6.50 -11.21 -13.46
C LYS A 85 5.18 -11.97 -13.26
N SER A 86 4.72 -12.10 -12.02
CA SER A 86 3.47 -12.78 -11.69
C SER A 86 2.22 -12.01 -12.15
N GLY A 87 2.36 -10.73 -12.46
CA GLY A 87 1.23 -9.90 -12.91
C GLY A 87 0.09 -9.88 -11.90
N ARG A 88 -1.12 -10.23 -12.34
CA ARG A 88 -2.33 -10.21 -11.51
C ARG A 88 -2.53 -11.49 -10.67
N GLU A 89 -1.75 -12.53 -10.90
CA GLU A 89 -1.87 -13.83 -10.21
C GLU A 89 -0.66 -14.11 -9.31
N VAL A 90 -0.41 -13.18 -8.41
CA VAL A 90 0.70 -13.26 -7.44
C VAL A 90 0.43 -14.30 -6.34
N PRO A 91 1.47 -14.90 -5.74
CA PRO A 91 1.29 -15.78 -4.59
C PRO A 91 0.71 -15.03 -3.39
N PHE A 92 -0.13 -15.70 -2.61
CA PHE A 92 -0.52 -15.18 -1.30
C PHE A 92 0.67 -15.16 -0.36
N VAL A 93 0.65 -14.25 0.62
CA VAL A 93 1.78 -14.01 1.54
C VAL A 93 2.19 -15.27 2.29
N ASP A 94 1.25 -16.09 2.73
CA ASP A 94 1.56 -17.34 3.42
C ASP A 94 2.27 -18.35 2.50
N ASP A 95 1.84 -18.47 1.24
CA ASP A 95 2.50 -19.30 0.23
C ASP A 95 3.90 -18.75 -0.10
N LEU A 96 4.00 -17.42 -0.21
CA LEU A 96 5.29 -16.75 -0.41
C LEU A 96 6.25 -17.07 0.74
N TYR A 97 5.83 -16.90 2.00
CA TYR A 97 6.68 -17.22 3.15
C TYR A 97 7.01 -18.71 3.23
N ALA A 98 6.08 -19.60 2.88
CA ALA A 98 6.33 -21.04 2.85
C ALA A 98 7.40 -21.42 1.81
N SER A 99 7.55 -20.67 0.73
CA SER A 99 8.58 -20.89 -0.30
C SER A 99 10.01 -20.53 0.15
N PHE A 100 10.16 -19.81 1.27
CA PHE A 100 11.45 -19.44 1.84
C PHE A 100 11.87 -20.39 2.98
N PRO A 101 13.18 -20.69 3.10
CA PRO A 101 13.72 -21.35 4.29
C PRO A 101 13.34 -20.60 5.57
N THR A 102 13.12 -21.33 6.67
CA THR A 102 12.63 -20.74 7.92
C THR A 102 13.50 -19.58 8.43
N ASN A 103 14.83 -19.69 8.27
CA ASN A 103 15.80 -18.67 8.65
C ASN A 103 15.81 -17.42 7.73
N GLU A 104 15.05 -17.43 6.63
CA GLU A 104 14.92 -16.29 5.70
C GLU A 104 13.56 -15.61 5.78
N ARG A 105 12.57 -16.23 6.40
CA ARG A 105 11.19 -15.73 6.47
C ARG A 105 11.07 -14.38 7.16
N ASP A 106 11.85 -14.15 8.23
CA ASP A 106 11.86 -12.87 8.93
C ASP A 106 12.42 -11.74 8.05
N ASP A 107 13.51 -11.97 7.34
CA ASP A 107 14.03 -11.03 6.35
C ASP A 107 13.04 -10.79 5.21
N CYS A 108 12.38 -11.85 4.72
CA CYS A 108 11.36 -11.74 3.68
C CYS A 108 10.19 -10.84 4.14
N LYS A 109 9.70 -11.04 5.37
CA LYS A 109 8.64 -10.22 5.97
C LYS A 109 9.06 -8.75 6.06
N LYS A 110 10.23 -8.47 6.62
CA LYS A 110 10.76 -7.11 6.76
C LYS A 110 10.96 -6.41 5.43
N VAL A 111 11.46 -7.13 4.43
CA VAL A 111 11.66 -6.59 3.08
C VAL A 111 10.33 -6.36 2.38
N LEU A 112 9.34 -7.24 2.56
CA LEU A 112 7.99 -7.04 2.02
C LEU A 112 7.34 -5.78 2.63
N GLU A 113 7.44 -5.60 3.94
CA GLU A 113 6.98 -4.39 4.62
C GLU A 113 7.70 -3.12 4.14
N ASN A 114 9.01 -3.22 3.85
CA ASN A 114 9.76 -2.12 3.24
C ASN A 114 9.22 -1.77 1.86
N LEU A 115 9.00 -2.76 0.96
CA LEU A 115 8.47 -2.54 -0.38
C LEU A 115 7.09 -1.86 -0.36
N VAL A 116 6.22 -2.27 0.57
CA VAL A 116 4.93 -1.60 0.78
C VAL A 116 5.12 -0.19 1.33
N SER A 117 6.06 0.01 2.25
CA SER A 117 6.31 1.33 2.84
C SER A 117 6.91 2.33 1.85
N CYS A 118 7.65 1.84 0.84
CA CYS A 118 8.18 2.65 -0.26
C CYS A 118 7.17 2.87 -1.40
N GLY A 119 5.99 2.23 -1.36
CA GLY A 119 4.98 2.32 -2.41
C GLY A 119 5.29 1.50 -3.67
N GLU A 120 6.27 0.59 -3.61
CA GLU A 120 6.60 -0.31 -4.74
C GLU A 120 5.68 -1.51 -4.83
N LEU A 121 5.10 -1.90 -3.68
CA LEU A 121 3.99 -2.84 -3.61
C LEU A 121 2.75 -2.16 -3.01
N VAL A 122 1.59 -2.47 -3.56
CA VAL A 122 0.28 -2.04 -3.07
C VAL A 122 -0.37 -3.20 -2.33
N MET A 123 -0.72 -2.99 -1.07
CA MET A 123 -1.40 -3.99 -0.26
C MET A 123 -2.91 -3.93 -0.53
N LEU A 124 -3.44 -4.90 -1.27
CA LEU A 124 -4.88 -5.06 -1.50
C LEU A 124 -5.56 -5.66 -0.27
N THR A 125 -4.99 -6.76 0.24
CA THR A 125 -5.38 -7.38 1.51
C THR A 125 -4.12 -7.71 2.32
N PRO A 126 -4.22 -8.08 3.62
CA PRO A 126 -3.06 -8.53 4.39
C PRO A 126 -2.31 -9.73 3.76
N GLN A 127 -2.99 -10.48 2.89
CA GLN A 127 -2.46 -11.67 2.24
C GLN A 127 -2.11 -11.46 0.75
N LEU A 128 -2.43 -10.30 0.17
CA LEU A 128 -2.27 -10.07 -1.26
C LEU A 128 -1.69 -8.69 -1.56
N PHE A 129 -0.55 -8.68 -2.23
CA PHE A 129 0.14 -7.47 -2.67
C PHE A 129 0.33 -7.48 -4.18
N TYR A 130 0.17 -6.33 -4.81
CA TYR A 130 0.48 -6.15 -6.22
C TYR A 130 1.70 -5.26 -6.41
N HIS A 131 2.50 -5.55 -7.44
CA HIS A 131 3.49 -4.58 -7.91
C HIS A 131 2.78 -3.29 -8.34
N LYS A 132 3.38 -2.14 -8.05
CA LYS A 132 2.80 -0.83 -8.36
C LYS A 132 2.34 -0.74 -9.81
N ASP A 133 3.19 -1.10 -10.78
CA ASP A 133 2.87 -1.04 -12.21
C ASP A 133 1.66 -1.93 -12.58
N VAL A 134 1.55 -3.11 -11.94
CA VAL A 134 0.42 -4.02 -12.14
C VAL A 134 -0.87 -3.43 -11.58
N TYR A 135 -0.80 -2.83 -10.40
CA TYR A 135 -1.94 -2.16 -9.79
C TYR A 135 -2.39 -0.95 -10.63
N GLU A 136 -1.47 -0.13 -11.12
CA GLU A 136 -1.77 1.01 -11.99
C GLU A 136 -2.44 0.57 -13.31
N ALA A 137 -1.96 -0.53 -13.91
CA ALA A 137 -2.59 -1.13 -15.08
C ALA A 137 -4.01 -1.65 -14.80
N VAL A 138 -4.24 -2.25 -13.63
CA VAL A 138 -5.58 -2.65 -13.17
C VAL A 138 -6.47 -1.44 -13.00
N CYS A 139 -5.99 -0.37 -12.36
CA CYS A 139 -6.75 0.87 -12.19
C CYS A 139 -7.12 1.52 -13.53
N ALA A 140 -6.21 1.52 -14.51
CA ALA A 140 -6.49 2.06 -15.84
C ALA A 140 -7.63 1.29 -16.54
N LEU A 141 -7.52 -0.05 -16.60
CA LEU A 141 -8.58 -0.89 -17.15
C LEU A 141 -9.92 -0.70 -16.43
N THR A 142 -9.86 -0.55 -15.11
CA THR A 142 -11.06 -0.38 -14.29
C THR A 142 -11.74 0.97 -14.52
N ARG A 143 -10.98 2.05 -14.73
CA ARG A 143 -11.55 3.37 -15.08
C ARG A 143 -12.36 3.32 -16.37
N ASP A 144 -11.76 2.76 -17.42
CA ASP A 144 -12.42 2.63 -18.74
C ASP A 144 -13.69 1.77 -18.62
N PHE A 145 -13.66 0.72 -17.81
CA PHE A 145 -14.80 -0.13 -17.56
C PHE A 145 -15.92 0.59 -16.80
N PHE A 146 -15.60 1.38 -15.79
CA PHE A 146 -16.59 2.10 -14.98
C PHE A 146 -17.36 3.17 -15.77
N GLU A 147 -16.75 3.75 -16.82
CA GLU A 147 -17.43 4.71 -17.70
C GLU A 147 -18.66 4.10 -18.38
N SER A 148 -18.61 2.83 -18.71
CA SER A 148 -19.70 2.11 -19.40
C SER A 148 -20.50 1.16 -18.49
N HIS A 149 -20.03 0.88 -17.31
CA HIS A 149 -20.61 -0.08 -16.36
C HIS A 149 -20.73 0.54 -14.95
N PRO A 150 -21.71 1.43 -14.73
CA PRO A 150 -21.90 2.04 -13.41
C PRO A 150 -22.35 1.02 -12.34
N ALA A 151 -22.91 -0.13 -12.78
CA ALA A 151 -23.23 -1.30 -11.96
C ALA A 151 -22.74 -2.56 -12.67
N PHE A 152 -22.13 -3.50 -11.94
CA PHE A 152 -21.53 -4.70 -12.51
C PHE A 152 -21.39 -5.82 -11.47
N THR A 153 -21.29 -7.04 -11.96
CA THR A 153 -21.08 -8.24 -11.15
C THR A 153 -19.60 -8.59 -11.00
N LEU A 154 -19.28 -9.42 -10.01
CA LEU A 154 -17.94 -9.98 -9.86
C LEU A 154 -17.49 -10.79 -11.10
N ALA A 155 -18.42 -11.45 -11.80
CA ALA A 155 -18.11 -12.23 -12.98
C ALA A 155 -17.67 -11.35 -14.14
N GLU A 156 -18.39 -10.26 -14.43
CA GLU A 156 -18.02 -9.28 -15.45
C GLU A 156 -16.66 -8.64 -15.17
N TYR A 157 -16.41 -8.27 -13.92
CA TYR A 157 -15.12 -7.69 -13.53
C TYR A 157 -13.95 -8.69 -13.61
N ARG A 158 -14.18 -9.95 -13.23
CA ARG A 158 -13.20 -11.03 -13.39
C ARG A 158 -12.83 -11.21 -14.87
N ASP A 159 -13.82 -11.21 -15.75
CA ASP A 159 -13.64 -11.41 -17.19
C ASP A 159 -12.90 -10.22 -17.82
N LEU A 160 -13.21 -8.98 -17.41
CA LEU A 160 -12.44 -7.79 -17.77
C LEU A 160 -10.95 -7.95 -17.44
N LEU A 161 -10.65 -8.39 -16.24
CA LEU A 161 -9.27 -8.53 -15.79
C LEU A 161 -8.56 -9.77 -16.35
N GLY A 162 -9.28 -10.74 -16.91
CA GLY A 162 -8.71 -12.00 -17.36
C GLY A 162 -7.96 -12.75 -16.25
N THR A 163 -8.53 -12.78 -15.04
CA THR A 163 -7.92 -13.40 -13.85
C THR A 163 -8.90 -14.36 -13.18
N SER A 164 -8.49 -15.03 -12.11
CA SER A 164 -9.38 -15.89 -11.36
C SER A 164 -10.28 -15.10 -10.40
N ARG A 165 -11.43 -15.73 -10.01
CA ARG A 165 -12.43 -15.14 -9.11
C ARG A 165 -11.83 -14.61 -7.81
N LYS A 166 -10.83 -15.31 -7.23
CA LYS A 166 -10.20 -14.92 -5.95
C LYS A 166 -9.46 -13.59 -6.04
N TYR A 167 -8.76 -13.33 -7.16
CA TYR A 167 -8.04 -12.06 -7.35
C TYR A 167 -8.98 -10.91 -7.68
N ALA A 168 -9.96 -11.14 -8.57
CA ALA A 168 -10.98 -10.15 -8.87
C ALA A 168 -11.75 -9.72 -7.62
N LEU A 169 -12.12 -10.68 -6.76
CA LEU A 169 -12.78 -10.40 -5.49
C LEU A 169 -11.91 -9.55 -4.57
N ALA A 170 -10.63 -9.90 -4.39
CA ALA A 170 -9.72 -9.15 -3.53
C ALA A 170 -9.53 -7.69 -3.97
N ILE A 171 -9.48 -7.44 -5.29
CA ILE A 171 -9.42 -6.08 -5.85
C ILE A 171 -10.72 -5.32 -5.54
N LEU A 172 -11.86 -5.93 -5.76
CA LEU A 172 -13.17 -5.30 -5.52
C LEU A 172 -13.40 -5.02 -4.03
N GLU A 173 -13.01 -5.92 -3.14
CA GLU A 173 -13.06 -5.68 -1.69
C GLU A 173 -12.15 -4.50 -1.27
N PHE A 174 -11.00 -4.37 -1.92
CA PHE A 174 -10.13 -3.20 -1.73
C PHE A 174 -10.80 -1.92 -2.21
N PHE A 175 -11.49 -1.93 -3.37
CA PHE A 175 -12.23 -0.79 -3.89
C PHE A 175 -13.45 -0.44 -3.01
N ASP A 176 -14.15 -1.44 -2.48
CA ASP A 176 -15.24 -1.22 -1.51
C ASP A 176 -14.71 -0.53 -0.23
N LYS A 177 -13.57 -1.00 0.27
CA LYS A 177 -12.90 -0.42 1.46
C LYS A 177 -12.41 1.01 1.22
N THR A 178 -11.93 1.31 0.02
CA THR A 178 -11.45 2.66 -0.37
C THR A 178 -12.56 3.56 -0.87
N LYS A 179 -13.82 3.12 -0.85
CA LYS A 179 -15.00 3.88 -1.27
C LYS A 179 -15.01 4.23 -2.77
N VAL A 180 -14.39 3.41 -3.58
CA VAL A 180 -14.48 3.47 -5.05
C VAL A 180 -15.73 2.74 -5.53
N THR A 181 -16.03 1.60 -4.92
CA THR A 181 -17.25 0.83 -5.19
C THR A 181 -18.02 0.54 -3.91
N LYS A 182 -19.26 0.05 -4.06
CA LYS A 182 -20.12 -0.41 -2.96
C LYS A 182 -20.91 -1.63 -3.43
N MET A 183 -20.94 -2.65 -2.56
CA MET A 183 -21.78 -3.82 -2.76
C MET A 183 -23.26 -3.49 -2.53
N VAL A 184 -24.12 -3.82 -3.51
CA VAL A 184 -25.57 -3.63 -3.47
C VAL A 184 -26.21 -4.93 -3.97
N GLY A 185 -26.77 -5.72 -3.04
CA GLY A 185 -27.32 -7.03 -3.38
C GLY A 185 -26.24 -7.98 -3.94
N ASP A 186 -26.36 -8.36 -5.20
CA ASP A 186 -25.47 -9.28 -5.92
C ASP A 186 -24.48 -8.59 -6.88
N HIS A 187 -24.54 -7.26 -6.97
CA HIS A 187 -23.70 -6.44 -7.84
C HIS A 187 -22.99 -5.32 -7.06
N ARG A 188 -22.06 -4.65 -7.71
CA ARG A 188 -21.40 -3.45 -7.20
C ARG A 188 -21.78 -2.24 -8.00
N GLU A 189 -21.90 -1.11 -7.31
CA GLU A 189 -22.09 0.21 -7.90
C GLU A 189 -20.82 1.03 -7.74
N VAL A 190 -20.50 1.83 -8.74
CA VAL A 190 -19.40 2.80 -8.71
C VAL A 190 -19.86 4.03 -7.94
N ILE A 191 -19.15 4.39 -6.87
CA ILE A 191 -19.49 5.52 -5.98
C ILE A 191 -18.36 6.54 -5.84
N GLY A 192 -17.15 6.22 -6.31
CA GLY A 192 -15.98 7.07 -6.24
C GLY A 192 -15.12 6.95 -7.50
N SER A 193 -13.98 7.66 -7.51
CA SER A 193 -12.98 7.63 -8.59
C SER A 193 -11.73 6.85 -8.17
N LEU A 194 -11.03 6.29 -9.15
CA LEU A 194 -9.71 5.66 -9.03
C LEU A 194 -8.58 6.66 -9.25
#